data_a2b68add9c885597698887114b11172b
#
_entry.id   a2b68add9c885597698887114b11172b
#
_cell.length_a   1.000
_cell.length_b   1.000
_cell.length_c   1.000
_cell.angle_alpha   90.00
_cell.angle_beta   90.00
_cell.angle_gamma   90.00
#
_symmetry.space_group_name_H-M   'P 1'
#
loop_
_entity.id
_entity.type
_entity.pdbx_description
1 polymer ?
#
loop_
_entity_poly.entity_id
_entity_poly.type
_entity_poly.pdbx_seq_one_letter_code
_entity_poly.pdbx_strand_id
1 'polypeptide(L)'
;MDSETEIQLLIQRIIPAPLITLMIAVGMYILNDLVDADVDKTNLKNRPIPSGLVSKKQAWTFIMLTNGAALGILISTLAIDSIIFVIPMILLGILYSTPKKVALMNRFVIKNIAIALFYMLCTMLGITWSYGIELAINNPIVAIHTITMSGIMIFVGSTVNDLGDIKGDKAAGRRTIPIVLGGENTVKMLVILLVSMPAISWMLYATFLEHDSINTMITPIAVTIVALLALLRMANIRKMFEDMKLMREQHKKWFPLYMVLQFGMVVGSFLSLGLEVYTT
;
A
#
# COMPACT_ATOMS: atom_id res chain seq x y z
N MET A 1 1.30 36.12 8.50
CA MET A 1 0.80 35.58 7.20
C MET A 1 -0.71 35.71 7.27
N ASP A 2 -1.40 36.04 6.19
CA ASP A 2 -2.86 36.03 6.22
C ASP A 2 -3.38 34.58 6.09
N SER A 3 -4.63 34.38 6.53
CA SER A 3 -5.24 33.05 6.55
C SER A 3 -5.37 32.40 5.15
N GLU A 4 -5.45 33.19 4.08
CA GLU A 4 -5.49 32.69 2.71
C GLU A 4 -4.16 32.09 2.28
N THR A 5 -3.06 32.74 2.61
CA THR A 5 -1.70 32.25 2.31
C THR A 5 -1.40 30.94 3.06
N GLU A 6 -1.84 30.81 4.31
CA GLU A 6 -1.69 29.58 5.10
C GLU A 6 -2.48 28.42 4.51
N ILE A 7 -3.74 28.63 4.12
CA ILE A 7 -4.58 27.64 3.48
C ILE A 7 -3.98 27.20 2.14
N GLN A 8 -3.48 28.13 1.33
CA GLN A 8 -2.87 27.83 0.04
C GLN A 8 -1.61 26.96 0.20
N LEU A 9 -0.73 27.29 1.16
CA LEU A 9 0.44 26.48 1.48
C LEU A 9 0.08 25.09 1.97
N LEU A 10 -0.95 24.97 2.82
CA LEU A 10 -1.44 23.69 3.30
C LEU A 10 -1.96 22.82 2.15
N ILE A 11 -2.74 23.38 1.23
CA ILE A 11 -3.24 22.68 0.04
C ILE A 11 -2.08 22.19 -0.82
N GLN A 12 -1.07 23.02 -1.07
CA GLN A 12 0.10 22.63 -1.87
C GLN A 12 0.93 21.51 -1.23
N ARG A 13 0.95 21.41 0.11
CA ARG A 13 1.66 20.35 0.82
C ARG A 13 0.88 19.05 0.94
N ILE A 14 -0.45 19.08 0.93
CA ILE A 14 -1.28 17.89 1.21
C ILE A 14 -1.78 17.23 -0.07
N ILE A 15 -2.20 18.01 -1.08
CA ILE A 15 -2.95 17.49 -2.22
C ILE A 15 -2.10 16.80 -3.29
N PRO A 16 -0.92 17.29 -3.71
CA PRO A 16 -0.24 16.75 -4.88
C PRO A 16 0.23 15.29 -4.70
N ALA A 17 0.81 14.92 -3.55
CA ALA A 17 1.29 13.56 -3.34
C ALA A 17 0.18 12.48 -3.42
N PRO A 18 -0.99 12.64 -2.76
CA PRO A 18 -2.13 11.74 -2.97
C PRO A 18 -2.63 11.70 -4.41
N LEU A 19 -2.67 12.83 -5.13
CA LEU A 19 -3.09 12.86 -6.53
C LEU A 19 -2.10 12.11 -7.43
N ILE A 20 -0.80 12.35 -7.29
CA ILE A 20 0.25 11.62 -8.02
C ILE A 20 0.11 10.12 -7.75
N THR A 21 0.02 9.73 -6.47
CA THR A 21 -0.16 8.34 -6.05
C THR A 21 -1.40 7.71 -6.68
N LEU A 22 -2.55 8.39 -6.62
CA LEU A 22 -3.80 7.92 -7.19
C LEU A 22 -3.68 7.70 -8.70
N MET A 23 -3.11 8.66 -9.43
CA MET A 23 -2.96 8.59 -10.89
C MET A 23 -2.06 7.43 -11.31
N ILE A 24 -0.92 7.23 -10.63
CA ILE A 24 -0.02 6.11 -10.91
C ILE A 24 -0.70 4.78 -10.57
N ALA A 25 -1.35 4.70 -9.40
CA ALA A 25 -2.07 3.49 -8.98
C ALA A 25 -3.17 3.10 -9.98
N VAL A 26 -3.99 4.06 -10.42
CA VAL A 26 -5.03 3.83 -11.43
C VAL A 26 -4.42 3.32 -12.74
N GLY A 27 -3.36 3.96 -13.24
CA GLY A 27 -2.63 3.50 -14.43
C GLY A 27 -2.11 2.07 -14.28
N MET A 28 -1.53 1.75 -13.13
CA MET A 28 -1.03 0.40 -12.80
C MET A 28 -2.14 -0.64 -12.75
N TYR A 29 -3.29 -0.34 -12.12
CA TYR A 29 -4.43 -1.25 -12.08
C TYR A 29 -5.03 -1.51 -13.46
N ILE A 30 -5.15 -0.48 -14.30
CA ILE A 30 -5.63 -0.63 -15.68
C ILE A 30 -4.65 -1.46 -16.52
N LEU A 31 -3.34 -1.27 -16.34
CA LEU A 31 -2.33 -2.09 -17.01
C LEU A 31 -2.43 -3.56 -16.59
N ASN A 32 -2.62 -3.82 -15.30
CA ASN A 32 -2.82 -5.17 -14.81
C ASN A 32 -4.09 -5.81 -15.40
N ASP A 33 -5.23 -5.10 -15.40
CA ASP A 33 -6.49 -5.58 -15.99
C ASP A 33 -6.36 -5.83 -17.49
N LEU A 34 -5.57 -5.04 -18.20
CA LEU A 34 -5.31 -5.20 -19.63
C LEU A 34 -4.50 -6.48 -19.93
N VAL A 35 -3.48 -6.75 -19.11
CA VAL A 35 -2.62 -7.93 -19.24
C VAL A 35 -3.36 -9.20 -18.81
N ASP A 36 -4.19 -9.11 -17.78
CA ASP A 36 -4.93 -10.22 -17.18
C ASP A 36 -6.32 -10.46 -17.80
N ALA A 37 -6.70 -9.71 -18.85
CA ALA A 37 -8.05 -9.77 -19.42
C ALA A 37 -8.56 -11.19 -19.73
N ASP A 38 -7.69 -12.07 -20.24
CA ASP A 38 -8.06 -13.46 -20.57
C ASP A 38 -8.22 -14.32 -19.29
N VAL A 39 -7.36 -14.11 -18.31
CA VAL A 39 -7.41 -14.80 -17.00
C VAL A 39 -8.65 -14.36 -16.22
N ASP A 40 -8.97 -13.09 -16.26
CA ASP A 40 -10.12 -12.52 -15.58
C ASP A 40 -11.45 -13.00 -16.20
N LYS A 41 -11.51 -13.22 -17.51
CA LYS A 41 -12.65 -13.90 -18.15
C LYS A 41 -12.84 -15.31 -17.61
N THR A 42 -11.75 -16.08 -17.49
CA THR A 42 -11.79 -17.45 -16.95
C THR A 42 -12.25 -17.45 -15.48
N ASN A 43 -11.86 -16.45 -14.72
CA ASN A 43 -12.25 -16.28 -13.32
C ASN A 43 -13.64 -15.67 -13.14
N LEU A 44 -14.39 -15.41 -14.21
CA LEU A 44 -15.70 -14.78 -14.20
C LEU A 44 -15.69 -13.43 -13.46
N LYS A 45 -14.59 -12.69 -13.53
CA LYS A 45 -14.50 -11.35 -12.96
C LYS A 45 -15.21 -10.37 -13.88
N ASN A 46 -16.24 -9.69 -13.36
CA ASN A 46 -16.97 -8.66 -14.11
C ASN A 46 -16.15 -7.36 -14.09
N ARG A 47 -15.16 -7.26 -15.00
CA ARG A 47 -14.29 -6.10 -15.18
C ARG A 47 -14.53 -5.43 -16.53
N PRO A 48 -14.35 -4.10 -16.64
CA PRO A 48 -14.69 -3.34 -17.86
C PRO A 48 -13.92 -3.81 -19.12
N ILE A 49 -12.65 -4.16 -19.00
CA ILE A 49 -11.85 -4.59 -20.16
C ILE A 49 -12.22 -6.02 -20.60
N PRO A 50 -12.26 -7.03 -19.72
CA PRO A 50 -12.71 -8.38 -20.09
C PRO A 50 -14.13 -8.44 -20.63
N SER A 51 -15.04 -7.59 -20.14
CA SER A 51 -16.43 -7.51 -20.62
C SER A 51 -16.60 -6.80 -21.96
N GLY A 52 -15.57 -6.11 -22.46
CA GLY A 52 -15.62 -5.33 -23.70
C GLY A 52 -16.22 -3.95 -23.56
N LEU A 53 -16.59 -3.51 -22.34
CA LEU A 53 -17.08 -2.14 -22.06
C LEU A 53 -15.98 -1.09 -22.31
N VAL A 54 -14.73 -1.45 -22.10
CA VAL A 54 -13.55 -0.60 -22.37
C VAL A 54 -12.65 -1.34 -23.35
N SER A 55 -12.35 -0.70 -24.48
CA SER A 55 -11.43 -1.22 -25.48
C SER A 55 -9.97 -1.15 -25.00
N LYS A 56 -9.11 -2.01 -25.54
CA LYS A 56 -7.67 -1.97 -25.24
C LYS A 56 -7.04 -0.61 -25.57
N LYS A 57 -7.48 0.05 -26.65
CA LYS A 57 -7.00 1.39 -27.03
C LYS A 57 -7.37 2.44 -25.98
N GLN A 58 -8.62 2.44 -25.51
CA GLN A 58 -9.05 3.34 -24.44
C GLN A 58 -8.28 3.09 -23.14
N ALA A 59 -8.05 1.83 -22.77
CA ALA A 59 -7.24 1.48 -21.60
C ALA A 59 -5.81 2.04 -21.69
N TRP A 60 -5.13 1.85 -22.84
CA TRP A 60 -3.79 2.42 -23.06
C TRP A 60 -3.80 3.95 -23.03
N THR A 61 -4.77 4.60 -23.67
CA THR A 61 -4.91 6.06 -23.61
C THR A 61 -5.05 6.53 -22.16
N PHE A 62 -5.85 5.84 -21.36
CA PHE A 62 -6.05 6.20 -19.95
C PHE A 62 -4.77 6.02 -19.11
N ILE A 63 -4.03 4.93 -19.32
CA ILE A 63 -2.72 4.71 -18.68
C ILE A 63 -1.76 5.85 -19.00
N MET A 64 -1.67 6.26 -20.26
CA MET A 64 -0.79 7.36 -20.67
C MET A 64 -1.21 8.70 -20.08
N LEU A 65 -2.51 8.98 -20.06
CA LEU A 65 -3.05 10.22 -19.47
C LEU A 65 -2.82 10.29 -17.97
N THR A 66 -3.09 9.22 -17.23
CA THR A 66 -2.91 9.22 -15.75
C THR A 66 -1.45 9.33 -15.35
N ASN A 67 -0.55 8.55 -15.96
CA ASN A 67 0.87 8.66 -15.65
C ASN A 67 1.48 9.99 -16.15
N GLY A 68 1.04 10.47 -17.31
CA GLY A 68 1.44 11.80 -17.85
C GLY A 68 0.99 12.94 -16.94
N ALA A 69 -0.24 12.87 -16.40
CA ALA A 69 -0.74 13.87 -15.44
C ALA A 69 0.03 13.81 -14.11
N ALA A 70 0.35 12.62 -13.61
CA ALA A 70 1.18 12.47 -12.42
C ALA A 70 2.56 13.13 -12.58
N LEU A 71 3.22 12.90 -13.72
CA LEU A 71 4.50 13.55 -14.06
C LEU A 71 4.34 15.07 -14.28
N GLY A 72 3.22 15.49 -14.88
CA GLY A 72 2.90 16.91 -15.05
C GLY A 72 2.77 17.64 -13.72
N ILE A 73 2.08 17.07 -12.75
CA ILE A 73 1.98 17.64 -11.38
C ILE A 73 3.37 17.69 -10.74
N LEU A 74 4.16 16.62 -10.83
CA LEU A 74 5.51 16.59 -10.27
C LEU A 74 6.41 17.69 -10.82
N ILE A 75 6.38 17.90 -12.15
CA ILE A 75 7.18 18.93 -12.82
C ILE A 75 6.67 20.34 -12.48
N SER A 76 5.35 20.56 -12.49
CA SER A 76 4.75 21.87 -12.23
C SER A 76 4.97 22.36 -10.80
N THR A 77 5.15 21.44 -9.85
CA THR A 77 5.40 21.75 -8.44
C THR A 77 6.89 21.87 -8.12
N LEU A 78 7.78 21.63 -9.10
CA LEU A 78 9.25 21.64 -8.94
C LEU A 78 9.74 20.71 -7.80
N ALA A 79 8.95 19.72 -7.41
CA ALA A 79 9.28 18.77 -6.35
C ALA A 79 10.27 17.69 -6.87
N ILE A 80 11.45 18.14 -7.30
CA ILE A 80 12.47 17.30 -7.97
C ILE A 80 12.89 16.13 -7.06
N ASP A 81 13.01 16.35 -5.76
CA ASP A 81 13.39 15.31 -4.80
C ASP A 81 12.39 14.14 -4.76
N SER A 82 11.13 14.41 -5.11
CA SER A 82 10.08 13.39 -5.17
C SER A 82 10.21 12.43 -6.37
N ILE A 83 11.03 12.76 -7.36
CA ILE A 83 11.31 11.91 -8.53
C ILE A 83 11.83 10.55 -8.10
N ILE A 84 12.66 10.49 -7.05
CA ILE A 84 13.23 9.24 -6.50
C ILE A 84 12.17 8.25 -6.02
N PHE A 85 10.96 8.69 -5.76
CA PHE A 85 9.82 7.82 -5.40
C PHE A 85 8.90 7.59 -6.59
N VAL A 86 8.57 8.62 -7.36
CA VAL A 86 7.60 8.57 -8.47
C VAL A 86 8.08 7.67 -9.61
N ILE A 87 9.35 7.78 -10.01
CA ILE A 87 9.88 6.94 -11.10
C ILE A 87 9.90 5.44 -10.71
N PRO A 88 10.42 5.04 -9.52
CA PRO A 88 10.31 3.65 -9.09
C PRO A 88 8.86 3.14 -8.98
N MET A 89 7.89 3.96 -8.58
CA MET A 89 6.47 3.57 -8.55
C MET A 89 5.96 3.20 -9.95
N ILE A 90 6.23 4.04 -10.96
CA ILE A 90 5.85 3.78 -12.35
C ILE A 90 6.55 2.53 -12.89
N LEU A 91 7.86 2.42 -12.68
CA LEU A 91 8.66 1.26 -13.13
C LEU A 91 8.17 -0.03 -12.46
N LEU A 92 7.88 0.01 -11.16
CA LEU A 92 7.38 -1.14 -10.43
C LEU A 92 6.01 -1.58 -10.97
N GLY A 93 5.12 -0.64 -11.30
CA GLY A 93 3.82 -0.93 -11.91
C GLY A 93 3.96 -1.61 -13.29
N ILE A 94 4.91 -1.15 -14.11
CA ILE A 94 5.22 -1.77 -15.40
C ILE A 94 5.79 -3.18 -15.20
N LEU A 95 6.82 -3.33 -14.37
CA LEU A 95 7.47 -4.62 -14.10
C LEU A 95 6.54 -5.63 -13.42
N TYR A 96 5.57 -5.14 -12.66
CA TYR A 96 4.57 -6.00 -12.04
C TYR A 96 3.75 -6.77 -13.08
N SER A 97 3.35 -6.10 -14.16
CA SER A 97 2.44 -6.66 -15.16
C SER A 97 3.14 -7.10 -16.45
N THR A 98 4.28 -6.52 -16.83
CA THR A 98 4.92 -6.72 -18.14
C THR A 98 6.43 -6.93 -18.04
N PRO A 99 7.04 -7.63 -19.01
CA PRO A 99 6.42 -8.52 -20.00
C PRO A 99 5.85 -9.77 -19.34
N LYS A 100 4.74 -10.30 -19.83
CA LYS A 100 3.93 -11.35 -19.18
C LYS A 100 4.73 -12.57 -18.69
N LYS A 101 5.77 -12.99 -19.41
CA LYS A 101 6.61 -14.15 -19.04
C LYS A 101 7.48 -13.93 -17.79
N VAL A 102 7.91 -12.69 -17.53
CA VAL A 102 8.80 -12.33 -16.40
C VAL A 102 8.12 -11.43 -15.38
N ALA A 103 6.86 -11.08 -15.60
CA ALA A 103 6.09 -10.21 -14.73
C ALA A 103 6.15 -10.63 -13.25
N LEU A 104 6.33 -9.66 -12.36
CA LEU A 104 6.46 -9.91 -10.93
C LEU A 104 5.20 -10.55 -10.34
N MET A 105 4.02 -10.25 -10.92
CA MET A 105 2.74 -10.84 -10.51
C MET A 105 2.69 -12.37 -10.61
N ASN A 106 3.56 -13.00 -11.41
CA ASN A 106 3.65 -14.45 -11.57
C ASN A 106 4.67 -15.10 -10.64
N ARG A 107 5.37 -14.30 -9.82
CA ARG A 107 6.48 -14.74 -8.99
C ARG A 107 6.04 -14.91 -7.55
N PHE A 108 6.17 -16.08 -6.99
CA PHE A 108 5.96 -16.44 -5.59
C PHE A 108 5.89 -15.19 -4.65
N VAL A 109 6.65 -15.12 -3.59
CA VAL A 109 6.65 -13.99 -2.63
C VAL A 109 6.90 -12.62 -3.29
N ILE A 110 7.66 -12.57 -4.40
CA ILE A 110 8.05 -11.31 -5.08
C ILE A 110 6.82 -10.50 -5.51
N LYS A 111 5.73 -11.14 -5.91
CA LYS A 111 4.45 -10.48 -6.21
C LYS A 111 3.99 -9.59 -5.05
N ASN A 112 3.92 -10.16 -3.87
CA ASN A 112 3.40 -9.48 -2.67
C ASN A 112 4.40 -8.43 -2.14
N ILE A 113 5.71 -8.70 -2.25
CA ILE A 113 6.76 -7.73 -1.95
C ILE A 113 6.66 -6.53 -2.90
N ALA A 114 6.45 -6.75 -4.19
CA ALA A 114 6.32 -5.65 -5.16
C ALA A 114 5.12 -4.74 -4.84
N ILE A 115 3.98 -5.34 -4.47
CA ILE A 115 2.80 -4.57 -4.05
C ILE A 115 3.10 -3.80 -2.76
N ALA A 116 3.71 -4.44 -1.76
CA ALA A 116 4.08 -3.79 -0.51
C ALA A 116 5.05 -2.62 -0.76
N LEU A 117 6.08 -2.83 -1.59
CA LEU A 117 7.06 -1.81 -1.95
C LEU A 117 6.41 -0.60 -2.65
N PHE A 118 5.43 -0.84 -3.55
CA PHE A 118 4.69 0.26 -4.16
C PHE A 118 4.02 1.15 -3.09
N TYR A 119 3.33 0.56 -2.13
CA TYR A 119 2.68 1.33 -1.06
C TYR A 119 3.68 1.97 -0.07
N MET A 120 4.83 1.34 0.16
CA MET A 120 5.92 1.94 0.92
C MET A 120 6.45 3.20 0.22
N LEU A 121 6.63 3.16 -1.10
CA LEU A 121 7.02 4.33 -1.91
C LEU A 121 5.94 5.42 -1.86
N CYS A 122 4.64 5.06 -1.91
CA CYS A 122 3.54 6.02 -1.73
C CYS A 122 3.61 6.71 -0.37
N THR A 123 3.89 5.97 0.69
CA THR A 123 4.02 6.50 2.04
C THR A 123 5.21 7.45 2.15
N MET A 124 6.37 7.08 1.58
CA MET A 124 7.55 7.96 1.53
C MET A 124 7.31 9.22 0.72
N LEU A 125 6.64 9.09 -0.43
CA LEU A 125 6.24 10.27 -1.22
C LEU A 125 5.38 11.23 -0.40
N GLY A 126 4.41 10.72 0.37
CA GLY A 126 3.57 11.54 1.25
C GLY A 126 4.37 12.26 2.33
N ILE A 127 5.27 11.55 3.03
CA ILE A 127 6.11 12.12 4.08
C ILE A 127 7.03 13.21 3.51
N THR A 128 7.76 12.89 2.46
CA THR A 128 8.74 13.82 1.88
C THR A 128 8.09 15.01 1.20
N TRP A 129 6.91 14.86 0.64
CA TRP A 129 6.16 15.96 0.07
C TRP A 129 5.65 16.95 1.12
N SER A 130 5.10 16.41 2.22
CA SER A 130 4.49 17.25 3.27
C SER A 130 5.53 17.95 4.15
N TYR A 131 6.63 17.26 4.45
CA TYR A 131 7.62 17.71 5.46
C TYR A 131 9.03 17.92 4.91
N GLY A 132 9.28 17.61 3.63
CA GLY A 132 10.60 17.60 3.03
C GLY A 132 11.37 16.30 3.28
N ILE A 133 12.35 16.02 2.43
CA ILE A 133 13.20 14.82 2.55
C ILE A 133 14.10 14.87 3.79
N GLU A 134 14.46 16.07 4.23
CA GLU A 134 15.31 16.29 5.41
C GLU A 134 14.68 15.73 6.69
N LEU A 135 13.36 15.85 6.86
CA LEU A 135 12.69 15.28 8.02
C LEU A 135 12.84 13.77 8.08
N ALA A 136 12.70 13.08 6.94
CA ALA A 136 12.85 11.64 6.86
C ALA A 136 14.31 11.20 7.13
N ILE A 137 15.29 12.02 6.71
CA ILE A 137 16.72 11.76 6.94
C ILE A 137 17.07 12.01 8.41
N ASN A 138 16.57 13.08 9.00
CA ASN A 138 16.86 13.45 10.39
C ASN A 138 16.12 12.55 11.40
N ASN A 139 14.98 11.98 10.98
CA ASN A 139 14.17 11.06 11.79
C ASN A 139 14.01 9.68 11.12
N PRO A 140 15.11 8.96 10.83
CA PRO A 140 15.08 7.74 10.04
C PRO A 140 14.24 6.64 10.70
N ILE A 141 14.19 6.60 12.02
CA ILE A 141 13.47 5.59 12.78
C ILE A 141 11.95 5.74 12.56
N VAL A 142 11.42 6.96 12.59
CA VAL A 142 10.01 7.24 12.33
C VAL A 142 9.65 6.86 10.89
N ALA A 143 10.49 7.23 9.92
CA ALA A 143 10.29 6.88 8.52
C ALA A 143 10.32 5.36 8.31
N ILE A 144 11.35 4.67 8.83
CA ILE A 144 11.50 3.21 8.74
C ILE A 144 10.31 2.50 9.39
N HIS A 145 9.88 2.95 10.58
CA HIS A 145 8.73 2.38 11.27
C HIS A 145 7.45 2.49 10.41
N THR A 146 7.14 3.69 9.93
CA THR A 146 5.94 3.96 9.13
C THR A 146 5.93 3.14 7.84
N ILE A 147 7.06 3.08 7.13
CA ILE A 147 7.21 2.29 5.91
C ILE A 147 7.02 0.80 6.21
N THR A 148 7.68 0.30 7.26
CA THR A 148 7.63 -1.13 7.63
C THR A 148 6.22 -1.56 7.98
N MET A 149 5.51 -0.79 8.81
CA MET A 149 4.14 -1.11 9.19
C MET A 149 3.19 -1.09 7.98
N SER A 150 3.33 -0.09 7.11
CA SER A 150 2.58 -0.03 5.84
C SER A 150 2.88 -1.24 4.96
N GLY A 151 4.15 -1.58 4.79
CA GLY A 151 4.60 -2.70 3.97
C GLY A 151 4.07 -4.04 4.46
N ILE A 152 4.16 -4.33 5.76
CA ILE A 152 3.65 -5.58 6.35
C ILE A 152 2.14 -5.68 6.15
N MET A 153 1.39 -4.62 6.43
CA MET A 153 -0.07 -4.64 6.32
C MET A 153 -0.55 -4.87 4.88
N ILE A 154 0.11 -4.23 3.91
CA ILE A 154 -0.18 -4.42 2.49
C ILE A 154 0.23 -5.82 2.02
N PHE A 155 1.38 -6.33 2.46
CA PHE A 155 1.80 -7.69 2.17
C PHE A 155 0.77 -8.72 2.67
N VAL A 156 0.30 -8.55 3.90
CA VAL A 156 -0.77 -9.39 4.47
C VAL A 156 -2.04 -9.29 3.64
N GLY A 157 -2.53 -8.08 3.36
CA GLY A 157 -3.75 -7.85 2.58
C GLY A 157 -3.68 -8.44 1.17
N SER A 158 -2.57 -8.26 0.46
CA SER A 158 -2.35 -8.83 -0.88
C SER A 158 -2.31 -10.36 -0.86
N THR A 159 -1.73 -10.96 0.19
CA THR A 159 -1.69 -12.42 0.34
C THR A 159 -3.06 -12.99 0.71
N VAL A 160 -3.88 -12.26 1.47
CA VAL A 160 -5.30 -12.63 1.71
C VAL A 160 -6.09 -12.62 0.40
N ASN A 161 -5.82 -11.67 -0.49
CA ASN A 161 -6.43 -11.69 -1.83
C ASN A 161 -6.05 -12.95 -2.62
N ASP A 162 -4.78 -13.35 -2.56
CA ASP A 162 -4.30 -14.56 -3.22
C ASP A 162 -4.97 -15.84 -2.71
N LEU A 163 -5.33 -15.89 -1.41
CA LEU A 163 -6.14 -16.99 -0.85
C LEU A 163 -7.51 -17.09 -1.53
N GLY A 164 -8.10 -15.96 -1.92
CA GLY A 164 -9.38 -15.93 -2.65
C GLY A 164 -9.27 -16.28 -4.14
N ASP A 165 -8.07 -16.25 -4.72
CA ASP A 165 -7.85 -16.42 -6.16
C ASP A 165 -7.09 -17.71 -6.52
N ILE A 166 -6.88 -18.65 -5.58
CA ILE A 166 -6.08 -19.88 -5.75
C ILE A 166 -6.45 -20.65 -7.03
N LYS A 167 -7.75 -20.87 -7.29
CA LYS A 167 -8.21 -21.64 -8.45
C LYS A 167 -7.81 -20.99 -9.77
N GLY A 168 -8.04 -19.67 -9.89
CA GLY A 168 -7.71 -18.94 -11.10
C GLY A 168 -6.22 -18.77 -11.31
N ASP A 169 -5.48 -18.48 -10.25
CA ASP A 169 -4.03 -18.37 -10.31
C ASP A 169 -3.36 -19.69 -10.68
N LYS A 170 -3.86 -20.82 -10.14
CA LYS A 170 -3.38 -22.17 -10.51
C LYS A 170 -3.67 -22.47 -11.97
N ALA A 171 -4.88 -22.16 -12.47
CA ALA A 171 -5.23 -22.34 -13.87
C ALA A 171 -4.39 -21.47 -14.83
N ALA A 172 -3.97 -20.29 -14.36
CA ALA A 172 -3.08 -19.38 -15.09
C ALA A 172 -1.58 -19.72 -14.95
N GLY A 173 -1.23 -20.82 -14.25
CA GLY A 173 0.15 -21.22 -14.02
C GLY A 173 0.95 -20.28 -13.10
N ARG A 174 0.28 -19.45 -12.31
CA ARG A 174 0.91 -18.52 -11.35
C ARG A 174 1.42 -19.29 -10.13
N ARG A 175 2.51 -18.81 -9.56
CA ARG A 175 3.08 -19.32 -8.32
C ARG A 175 2.86 -18.27 -7.23
N THR A 176 1.70 -18.30 -6.57
CA THR A 176 1.40 -17.43 -5.43
C THR A 176 1.72 -18.13 -4.11
N ILE A 177 1.80 -17.37 -3.02
CA ILE A 177 2.13 -17.90 -1.68
C ILE A 177 1.19 -19.05 -1.30
N PRO A 178 -0.16 -18.92 -1.40
CA PRO A 178 -1.04 -20.02 -1.02
C PRO A 178 -0.98 -21.22 -1.95
N ILE A 179 -0.56 -21.06 -3.20
CA ILE A 179 -0.34 -22.20 -4.11
C ILE A 179 0.89 -23.01 -3.72
N VAL A 180 1.95 -22.32 -3.25
CA VAL A 180 3.23 -22.98 -2.91
C VAL A 180 3.22 -23.54 -1.49
N LEU A 181 2.72 -22.76 -0.50
CA LEU A 181 2.74 -23.13 0.91
C LEU A 181 1.48 -23.90 1.35
N GLY A 182 0.40 -23.84 0.56
CA GLY A 182 -0.93 -24.25 0.99
C GLY A 182 -1.60 -23.17 1.86
N GLY A 183 -2.94 -23.22 1.92
CA GLY A 183 -3.74 -22.22 2.61
C GLY A 183 -3.41 -22.10 4.11
N GLU A 184 -3.28 -23.24 4.79
CA GLU A 184 -3.06 -23.25 6.25
C GLU A 184 -1.70 -22.66 6.66
N ASN A 185 -0.62 -23.04 5.96
CA ASN A 185 0.71 -22.48 6.23
C ASN A 185 0.79 -20.99 5.84
N THR A 186 0.06 -20.59 4.79
CA THR A 186 -0.09 -19.17 4.44
C THR A 186 -0.70 -18.40 5.60
N VAL A 187 -1.80 -18.86 6.19
CA VAL A 187 -2.41 -18.18 7.34
C VAL A 187 -1.48 -18.14 8.55
N LYS A 188 -0.76 -19.23 8.86
CA LYS A 188 0.24 -19.23 9.93
C LYS A 188 1.30 -18.15 9.72
N MET A 189 1.82 -18.04 8.50
CA MET A 189 2.78 -17.00 8.13
C MET A 189 2.21 -15.59 8.33
N LEU A 190 0.97 -15.35 7.88
CA LEU A 190 0.31 -14.05 8.03
C LEU A 190 0.05 -13.70 9.49
N VAL A 191 -0.31 -14.68 10.32
CA VAL A 191 -0.47 -14.48 11.78
C VAL A 191 0.86 -14.08 12.41
N ILE A 192 1.97 -14.71 12.06
CA ILE A 192 3.31 -14.35 12.55
C ILE A 192 3.62 -12.89 12.18
N LEU A 193 3.40 -12.49 10.94
CA LEU A 193 3.62 -11.11 10.48
C LEU A 193 2.74 -10.11 11.26
N LEU A 194 1.46 -10.42 11.47
CA LEU A 194 0.56 -9.53 12.22
C LEU A 194 0.95 -9.40 13.69
N VAL A 195 1.43 -10.49 14.31
CA VAL A 195 1.94 -10.46 15.71
C VAL A 195 3.25 -9.69 15.81
N SER A 196 4.10 -9.75 14.78
CA SER A 196 5.36 -9.01 14.77
C SER A 196 5.17 -7.49 14.67
N MET A 197 4.07 -6.99 14.08
CA MET A 197 3.82 -5.56 13.95
C MET A 197 3.81 -4.81 15.29
N PRO A 198 2.96 -5.15 16.26
CA PRO A 198 2.98 -4.49 17.56
C PRO A 198 4.31 -4.73 18.30
N ALA A 199 4.90 -5.93 18.22
CA ALA A 199 6.17 -6.22 18.86
C ALA A 199 7.28 -5.27 18.36
N ILE A 200 7.43 -5.11 17.04
CA ILE A 200 8.39 -4.18 16.43
C ILE A 200 8.06 -2.74 16.82
N SER A 201 6.78 -2.35 16.76
CA SER A 201 6.33 -1.00 17.03
C SER A 201 6.63 -0.57 18.48
N TRP A 202 6.33 -1.42 19.46
CA TRP A 202 6.63 -1.17 20.86
C TRP A 202 8.14 -1.23 21.16
N MET A 203 8.88 -2.13 20.51
CA MET A 203 10.33 -2.18 20.64
C MET A 203 10.99 -0.88 20.16
N LEU A 204 10.57 -0.38 18.99
CA LEU A 204 11.09 0.89 18.44
C LEU A 204 10.71 2.07 19.35
N TYR A 205 9.48 2.10 19.85
CA TYR A 205 9.06 3.08 20.83
C TYR A 205 9.95 3.05 22.10
N ALA A 206 10.14 1.88 22.68
CA ALA A 206 10.92 1.72 23.92
C ALA A 206 12.40 2.05 23.76
N THR A 207 12.96 1.91 22.54
CA THR A 207 14.41 2.04 22.31
C THR A 207 14.80 3.42 21.82
N PHE A 208 13.97 4.09 21.02
CA PHE A 208 14.39 5.24 20.23
C PHE A 208 13.50 6.48 20.38
N LEU A 209 12.31 6.35 20.97
CA LEU A 209 11.42 7.50 21.14
C LEU A 209 11.53 8.02 22.57
N GLU A 210 11.52 9.32 22.74
CA GLU A 210 11.49 9.95 24.06
C GLU A 210 10.19 9.59 24.78
N HIS A 211 10.32 9.04 26.00
CA HIS A 211 9.20 8.44 26.75
C HIS A 211 8.30 9.47 27.45
N ASP A 212 8.65 10.76 27.39
CA ASP A 212 8.04 11.80 28.20
C ASP A 212 6.69 12.32 27.67
N SER A 213 6.26 11.86 26.49
CA SER A 213 4.99 12.30 25.91
C SER A 213 4.06 11.12 25.61
N ILE A 214 2.83 11.18 26.14
CA ILE A 214 1.76 10.23 25.79
C ILE A 214 1.47 10.21 24.29
N ASN A 215 1.78 11.30 23.57
CA ASN A 215 1.56 11.43 22.14
C ASN A 215 2.43 10.48 21.32
N THR A 216 3.63 10.17 21.79
CA THR A 216 4.51 9.19 21.13
C THR A 216 3.98 7.76 21.21
N MET A 217 3.11 7.46 22.19
CA MET A 217 2.46 6.15 22.35
C MET A 217 1.31 5.91 21.35
N ILE A 218 0.74 6.96 20.76
CA ILE A 218 -0.42 6.84 19.86
C ILE A 218 -0.10 5.92 18.68
N THR A 219 1.09 6.02 18.11
CA THR A 219 1.50 5.18 16.97
C THR A 219 1.56 3.69 17.32
N PRO A 220 2.28 3.21 18.36
CA PRO A 220 2.29 1.79 18.71
C PRO A 220 0.93 1.28 19.21
N ILE A 221 0.11 2.13 19.85
CA ILE A 221 -1.26 1.77 20.21
C ILE A 221 -2.11 1.54 18.95
N ALA A 222 -2.06 2.44 17.96
CA ALA A 222 -2.78 2.30 16.71
C ALA A 222 -2.37 1.03 15.95
N VAL A 223 -1.06 0.77 15.85
CA VAL A 223 -0.52 -0.46 15.25
C VAL A 223 -1.06 -1.71 15.98
N THR A 224 -1.08 -1.69 17.32
CA THR A 224 -1.58 -2.80 18.13
C THR A 224 -3.07 -3.06 17.90
N ILE A 225 -3.89 -2.02 17.91
CA ILE A 225 -5.33 -2.13 17.65
C ILE A 225 -5.59 -2.72 16.26
N VAL A 226 -4.92 -2.20 15.24
CA VAL A 226 -5.10 -2.69 13.86
C VAL A 226 -4.62 -4.13 13.72
N ALA A 227 -3.49 -4.49 14.31
CA ALA A 227 -2.98 -5.87 14.29
C ALA A 227 -3.96 -6.83 14.98
N LEU A 228 -4.53 -6.47 16.13
CA LEU A 228 -5.54 -7.28 16.81
C LEU A 228 -6.81 -7.47 15.96
N LEU A 229 -7.32 -6.39 15.36
CA LEU A 229 -8.48 -6.47 14.45
C LEU A 229 -8.18 -7.34 13.23
N ALA A 230 -6.97 -7.27 12.69
CA ALA A 230 -6.51 -8.11 11.59
C ALA A 230 -6.40 -9.59 12.01
N LEU A 231 -5.87 -9.87 13.20
CA LEU A 231 -5.81 -11.23 13.76
C LEU A 231 -7.20 -11.85 13.98
N LEU A 232 -8.17 -11.07 14.46
CA LEU A 232 -9.56 -11.51 14.59
C LEU A 232 -10.16 -11.87 13.21
N ARG A 233 -9.82 -11.14 12.16
CA ARG A 233 -10.20 -11.47 10.79
C ARG A 233 -9.52 -12.73 10.29
N MET A 234 -8.24 -12.97 10.62
CA MET A 234 -7.52 -14.20 10.28
C MET A 234 -8.18 -15.45 10.86
N ALA A 235 -8.68 -15.39 12.09
CA ALA A 235 -9.41 -16.49 12.69
C ALA A 235 -10.67 -16.88 11.88
N ASN A 236 -11.35 -15.90 11.29
CA ASN A 236 -12.51 -16.13 10.42
C ASN A 236 -12.09 -16.67 9.03
N ILE A 237 -10.98 -16.18 8.47
CA ILE A 237 -10.46 -16.66 7.18
C ILE A 237 -10.18 -18.17 7.21
N ARG A 238 -9.58 -18.66 8.29
CA ARG A 238 -9.30 -20.11 8.45
C ARG A 238 -10.54 -20.99 8.31
N LYS A 239 -11.71 -20.50 8.69
CA LYS A 239 -13.00 -21.19 8.58
C LYS A 239 -13.60 -21.16 7.17
N MET A 240 -13.08 -20.30 6.30
CA MET A 240 -13.67 -19.97 5.00
C MET A 240 -12.85 -20.47 3.79
N PHE A 241 -11.77 -21.22 4.01
CA PHE A 241 -10.85 -21.65 2.92
C PHE A 241 -11.53 -22.35 1.74
N GLU A 242 -12.63 -23.03 1.98
CA GLU A 242 -13.32 -23.79 0.94
C GLU A 242 -14.30 -22.90 0.13
N ASP A 243 -14.64 -21.72 0.63
CA ASP A 243 -15.57 -20.79 -0.02
C ASP A 243 -14.84 -19.57 -0.60
N MET A 244 -14.52 -19.64 -1.89
CA MET A 244 -13.83 -18.57 -2.61
C MET A 244 -14.61 -17.26 -2.65
N LYS A 245 -15.95 -17.29 -2.60
CA LYS A 245 -16.77 -16.08 -2.60
C LYS A 245 -16.62 -15.34 -1.28
N LEU A 246 -16.72 -16.06 -0.16
CA LEU A 246 -16.49 -15.53 1.17
C LEU A 246 -15.07 -15.00 1.34
N MET A 247 -14.05 -15.69 0.79
CA MET A 247 -12.67 -15.25 0.83
C MET A 247 -12.47 -13.91 0.11
N ARG A 248 -13.06 -13.72 -1.07
CA ARG A 248 -13.00 -12.45 -1.81
C ARG A 248 -13.73 -11.31 -1.08
N GLU A 249 -14.82 -11.61 -0.41
CA GLU A 249 -15.51 -10.62 0.43
C GLU A 249 -14.66 -10.22 1.64
N GLN A 250 -13.90 -11.15 2.22
CA GLN A 250 -12.95 -10.84 3.30
C GLN A 250 -11.84 -9.90 2.83
N HIS A 251 -11.27 -10.10 1.64
CA HIS A 251 -10.24 -9.20 1.11
C HIS A 251 -10.71 -7.73 1.10
N LYS A 252 -11.94 -7.44 0.67
CA LYS A 252 -12.48 -6.07 0.65
C LYS A 252 -12.48 -5.40 2.02
N LYS A 253 -12.52 -6.18 3.10
CA LYS A 253 -12.53 -5.68 4.48
C LYS A 253 -11.13 -5.36 5.03
N TRP A 254 -10.05 -5.66 4.28
CA TRP A 254 -8.67 -5.32 4.67
C TRP A 254 -8.31 -3.88 4.37
N PHE A 255 -8.86 -3.32 3.30
CA PHE A 255 -8.60 -1.92 2.95
C PHE A 255 -8.97 -0.93 4.06
N PRO A 256 -10.13 -1.02 4.73
CA PRO A 256 -10.43 -0.17 5.89
C PRO A 256 -9.42 -0.30 7.02
N LEU A 257 -8.91 -1.51 7.31
CA LEU A 257 -7.89 -1.69 8.35
C LEU A 257 -6.58 -0.99 7.97
N TYR A 258 -6.19 -1.07 6.71
CA TYR A 258 -5.03 -0.34 6.20
C TYR A 258 -5.22 1.18 6.35
N MET A 259 -6.39 1.71 6.00
CA MET A 259 -6.69 3.13 6.17
C MET A 259 -6.65 3.57 7.63
N VAL A 260 -7.21 2.78 8.56
CA VAL A 260 -7.15 3.06 10.00
C VAL A 260 -5.70 3.05 10.51
N LEU A 261 -4.87 2.11 10.04
CA LEU A 261 -3.44 2.07 10.37
C LEU A 261 -2.73 3.34 9.91
N GLN A 262 -2.90 3.73 8.63
CA GLN A 262 -2.27 4.93 8.07
C GLN A 262 -2.71 6.18 8.83
N PHE A 263 -4.01 6.33 9.06
CA PHE A 263 -4.54 7.46 9.81
C PHE A 263 -3.99 7.52 11.24
N GLY A 264 -3.94 6.40 11.95
CA GLY A 264 -3.39 6.31 13.31
C GLY A 264 -1.90 6.69 13.35
N MET A 265 -1.11 6.24 12.36
CA MET A 265 0.31 6.60 12.26
C MET A 265 0.50 8.09 11.93
N VAL A 266 -0.31 8.66 11.03
CA VAL A 266 -0.25 10.08 10.69
C VAL A 266 -0.61 10.93 11.89
N VAL A 267 -1.70 10.62 12.60
CA VAL A 267 -2.10 11.35 13.81
C VAL A 267 -1.04 11.25 14.90
N GLY A 268 -0.50 10.05 15.14
CA GLY A 268 0.57 9.84 16.12
C GLY A 268 1.83 10.63 15.78
N SER A 269 2.26 10.62 14.52
CA SER A 269 3.42 11.39 14.05
C SER A 269 3.18 12.90 14.15
N PHE A 270 2.00 13.37 13.74
CA PHE A 270 1.65 14.79 13.82
C PHE A 270 1.66 15.32 15.27
N LEU A 271 1.06 14.57 16.19
CA LEU A 271 1.03 14.94 17.60
C LEU A 271 2.40 14.88 18.26
N SER A 272 3.26 13.95 17.85
CA SER A 272 4.63 13.83 18.34
C SER A 272 5.50 14.99 17.86
N LEU A 273 5.40 15.39 16.59
CA LEU A 273 6.19 16.46 15.98
C LEU A 273 5.62 17.86 16.27
N GLY A 274 4.28 17.98 16.38
CA GLY A 274 3.62 19.28 16.55
C GLY A 274 3.82 19.92 17.90
N LEU A 275 4.20 19.17 18.93
CA LEU A 275 4.49 19.72 20.25
C LEU A 275 5.89 20.37 20.34
N GLU A 276 6.84 19.90 19.55
CA GLU A 276 8.17 20.52 19.49
C GLU A 276 8.14 21.91 18.85
N VAL A 277 7.23 22.15 17.89
CA VAL A 277 7.09 23.44 17.19
C VAL A 277 6.50 24.53 18.09
N TYR A 278 5.73 24.19 19.13
CA TYR A 278 5.14 25.16 20.06
C TYR A 278 5.94 25.34 21.36
N THR A 279 6.99 24.55 21.59
CA THR A 279 7.84 24.63 22.79
C THR A 279 9.20 25.29 22.53
N THR A 280 9.52 25.61 21.29
CA THR A 280 10.69 26.42 20.86
C THR A 280 10.23 27.77 20.36
#